data_a17ba41811b8cf343647891000be6fd2
#
_entry.id   a17ba41811b8cf343647891000be6fd2
#
_cell.length_a   1.000
_cell.length_b   1.000
_cell.length_c   1.000
_cell.angle_alpha   90.00
_cell.angle_beta   90.00
_cell.angle_gamma   90.00
#
_symmetry.space_group_name_H-M   'P 1'
#
loop_
_entity.id
_entity.type
_entity.pdbx_description
1 polymer ?
#
loop_
_entity_poly.entity_id
_entity_poly.type
_entity_poly.pdbx_seq_one_letter_code
_entity_poly.pdbx_strand_id
1 'polypeptide(L)'
;MQADKAFRILPILALALFVVTWLGQAPRAFSYQQNSKSGASSEESTPASNPTTANLADFAWLEGRWKGEWGPRIAEQVWLSPKAGVMEGMFRVLESDKTLVIEFFTLVQKPDGITFYFRHFTPSLAPWEKSDATVLNLASIDAKKSVFENSVNGMPKSATWTRVDPDTYLYHAQLVPETGDPQEIEITYKRQPAFGSATSGGNAAHPKKP
;
A
#
# COMPACT_ATOMS: atom_id res chain seq x y z
N MET A 1 -37.72 34.59 3.73
CA MET A 1 -38.27 33.25 3.51
C MET A 1 -37.46 32.63 2.35
N GLN A 2 -36.34 31.97 2.69
CA GLN A 2 -35.45 31.39 1.74
C GLN A 2 -35.10 29.97 2.23
N ALA A 3 -35.44 28.97 1.42
CA ALA A 3 -35.42 27.59 1.80
C ALA A 3 -33.99 27.05 1.78
N ASP A 4 -33.53 26.53 2.90
CA ASP A 4 -32.33 25.75 3.06
C ASP A 4 -32.43 24.47 2.22
N LYS A 5 -31.59 24.38 1.17
CA LYS A 5 -31.35 23.13 0.47
C LYS A 5 -30.35 22.32 1.29
N ALA A 6 -30.89 21.43 2.12
CA ALA A 6 -30.11 20.40 2.79
C ALA A 6 -29.37 19.57 1.75
N PHE A 7 -28.06 19.74 1.70
CA PHE A 7 -27.14 18.91 0.95
C PHE A 7 -27.04 17.56 1.66
N ARG A 8 -27.82 16.59 1.19
CA ARG A 8 -27.73 15.20 1.69
C ARG A 8 -26.39 14.65 1.28
N ILE A 9 -25.46 14.59 2.23
CA ILE A 9 -24.22 13.84 2.11
C ILE A 9 -24.60 12.38 2.11
N LEU A 10 -24.61 11.74 0.92
CA LEU A 10 -24.60 10.27 0.81
C LEU A 10 -23.32 9.78 1.49
N PRO A 11 -23.39 8.74 2.31
CA PRO A 11 -22.20 8.13 2.86
C PRO A 11 -21.38 7.53 1.71
N ILE A 12 -20.15 8.05 1.53
CA ILE A 12 -19.17 7.54 0.57
C ILE A 12 -18.61 6.21 1.13
N LEU A 13 -19.49 5.23 1.30
CA LEU A 13 -19.12 3.82 1.45
C LEU A 13 -18.92 3.17 0.06
N ALA A 14 -18.99 3.97 -1.01
CA ALA A 14 -19.05 3.50 -2.40
C ALA A 14 -17.72 3.51 -3.14
N LEU A 15 -16.56 3.62 -2.46
CA LEU A 15 -15.29 3.46 -3.19
C LEU A 15 -14.94 1.98 -3.45
N ALA A 16 -15.74 1.05 -2.90
CA ALA A 16 -15.60 -0.39 -3.17
C ALA A 16 -16.47 -0.89 -4.35
N LEU A 17 -17.30 -0.04 -4.99
CA LEU A 17 -18.32 -0.46 -5.94
C LEU A 17 -18.16 0.12 -7.35
N PHE A 18 -16.92 0.30 -7.85
CA PHE A 18 -16.74 0.33 -9.30
C PHE A 18 -16.21 -1.03 -9.77
N VAL A 19 -17.10 -2.01 -9.73
CA VAL A 19 -17.01 -3.21 -10.55
C VAL A 19 -17.17 -2.76 -11.98
N VAL A 20 -16.07 -2.73 -12.72
CA VAL A 20 -16.09 -2.73 -14.18
C VAL A 20 -16.73 -4.05 -14.59
N THR A 21 -17.99 -4.01 -15.04
CA THR A 21 -18.61 -5.11 -15.77
C THR A 21 -17.88 -5.29 -17.09
N TRP A 22 -16.85 -6.09 -17.08
CA TRP A 22 -16.25 -6.66 -18.28
C TRP A 22 -17.05 -7.91 -18.64
N LEU A 23 -18.03 -7.75 -19.53
CA LEU A 23 -18.70 -8.84 -20.22
C LEU A 23 -17.75 -9.40 -21.29
N GLY A 24 -17.33 -10.63 -21.08
CA GLY A 24 -17.01 -11.57 -22.16
C GLY A 24 -15.57 -11.70 -22.56
N GLN A 25 -14.87 -12.66 -21.93
CA GLN A 25 -14.19 -13.75 -22.66
C GLN A 25 -13.81 -14.83 -21.65
N ALA A 26 -14.28 -16.06 -21.91
CA ALA A 26 -13.96 -17.22 -21.11
C ALA A 26 -12.45 -17.53 -21.13
N PRO A 27 -11.83 -17.86 -19.98
CA PRO A 27 -10.45 -18.33 -19.98
C PRO A 27 -10.36 -19.71 -20.60
N ARG A 28 -9.52 -19.85 -21.63
CA ARG A 28 -9.10 -21.14 -22.16
C ARG A 28 -8.34 -21.88 -21.07
N ALA A 29 -8.82 -23.04 -20.71
CA ALA A 29 -8.12 -23.97 -19.84
C ALA A 29 -6.74 -24.33 -20.43
N PHE A 30 -5.69 -23.85 -19.78
CA PHE A 30 -4.33 -24.34 -20.04
C PHE A 30 -4.12 -25.58 -19.18
N SER A 31 -4.14 -26.75 -19.82
CA SER A 31 -3.75 -28.02 -19.21
C SER A 31 -2.25 -27.96 -18.89
N TYR A 32 -1.91 -27.88 -17.61
CA TYR A 32 -0.53 -27.98 -17.15
C TYR A 32 -0.16 -29.46 -17.11
N GLN A 33 0.63 -29.89 -18.09
CA GLN A 33 1.19 -31.24 -18.15
C GLN A 33 2.36 -31.28 -17.17
N GLN A 34 2.18 -32.05 -16.10
CA GLN A 34 3.18 -32.34 -15.10
C GLN A 34 4.33 -33.14 -15.74
N ASN A 35 5.45 -32.50 -15.99
CA ASN A 35 6.69 -33.19 -16.35
C ASN A 35 7.62 -33.23 -15.14
N SER A 36 7.60 -34.36 -14.44
CA SER A 36 8.47 -34.63 -13.31
C SER A 36 9.91 -34.77 -13.81
N LYS A 37 10.73 -33.74 -13.53
CA LYS A 37 12.19 -33.89 -13.52
C LYS A 37 12.74 -33.37 -12.21
N SER A 38 13.12 -34.37 -11.40
CA SER A 38 13.93 -34.25 -10.19
C SER A 38 15.18 -33.41 -10.47
N GLY A 39 15.27 -32.28 -9.78
CA GLY A 39 16.46 -31.47 -9.70
C GLY A 39 16.34 -30.70 -8.39
N ALA A 40 16.91 -31.26 -7.31
CA ALA A 40 16.96 -30.65 -6.01
C ALA A 40 17.83 -29.39 -6.08
N SER A 41 17.19 -28.23 -6.21
CA SER A 41 17.74 -26.96 -5.79
C SER A 41 17.08 -26.66 -4.45
N SER A 42 17.80 -26.88 -3.38
CA SER A 42 17.42 -26.44 -2.05
C SER A 42 17.43 -24.91 -2.04
N GLU A 43 16.27 -24.30 -2.29
CA GLU A 43 16.03 -22.93 -1.84
C GLU A 43 16.08 -22.98 -0.31
N GLU A 44 17.15 -22.46 0.23
CA GLU A 44 17.35 -22.24 1.66
C GLU A 44 16.26 -21.27 2.12
N SER A 45 15.13 -21.83 2.56
CA SER A 45 14.06 -21.06 3.17
C SER A 45 14.58 -20.51 4.50
N THR A 46 14.96 -19.24 4.49
CA THR A 46 15.26 -18.51 5.73
C THR A 46 14.04 -18.67 6.66
N PRO A 47 14.22 -19.18 7.88
CA PRO A 47 13.10 -19.39 8.79
C PRO A 47 12.41 -18.06 9.07
N ALA A 48 11.07 -18.05 8.99
CA ALA A 48 10.27 -16.87 9.34
C ALA A 48 10.59 -16.48 10.80
N SER A 49 10.97 -15.22 11.01
CA SER A 49 11.25 -14.69 12.34
C SER A 49 9.96 -14.64 13.16
N ASN A 50 10.06 -14.93 14.47
CA ASN A 50 8.93 -14.75 15.37
C ASN A 50 8.55 -13.25 15.39
N PRO A 51 7.28 -12.86 15.16
CA PRO A 51 6.83 -11.46 15.15
C PRO A 51 7.18 -10.69 16.43
N THR A 52 7.31 -11.37 17.56
CA THR A 52 7.73 -10.76 18.84
C THR A 52 9.20 -10.35 18.89
N THR A 53 10.04 -10.82 17.97
CA THR A 53 11.46 -10.44 17.88
C THR A 53 11.72 -9.40 16.79
N ALA A 54 10.72 -9.03 16.00
CA ALA A 54 10.84 -8.03 14.95
C ALA A 54 11.16 -6.64 15.51
N ASN A 55 11.98 -5.89 14.79
CA ASN A 55 12.36 -4.53 15.13
C ASN A 55 11.98 -3.58 14.00
N LEU A 56 11.69 -2.30 14.31
CA LEU A 56 11.43 -1.29 13.29
C LEU A 56 12.59 -1.12 12.30
N ALA A 57 13.83 -1.44 12.69
CA ALA A 57 14.96 -1.45 11.76
C ALA A 57 14.78 -2.42 10.59
N ASP A 58 14.00 -3.49 10.76
CA ASP A 58 13.68 -4.46 9.70
C ASP A 58 12.83 -3.82 8.59
N PHE A 59 12.17 -2.68 8.88
CA PHE A 59 11.36 -1.90 7.97
C PHE A 59 12.07 -0.65 7.41
N ALA A 60 13.32 -0.36 7.84
CA ALA A 60 14.05 0.83 7.41
C ALA A 60 14.24 0.91 5.89
N TRP A 61 14.17 -0.21 5.18
CA TRP A 61 14.22 -0.24 3.71
C TRP A 61 13.01 0.46 3.04
N LEU A 62 11.89 0.66 3.75
CA LEU A 62 10.74 1.42 3.26
C LEU A 62 11.01 2.93 3.20
N GLU A 63 12.00 3.44 3.95
CA GLU A 63 12.31 4.87 3.97
C GLU A 63 12.44 5.46 2.56
N GLY A 64 11.85 6.63 2.35
CA GLY A 64 11.89 7.36 1.11
C GLY A 64 10.56 7.47 0.39
N ARG A 65 10.62 7.69 -0.91
CA ARG A 65 9.46 7.94 -1.77
C ARG A 65 9.24 6.76 -2.70
N TRP A 66 7.98 6.41 -2.88
CA TRP A 66 7.55 5.30 -3.70
C TRP A 66 6.37 5.67 -4.58
N LYS A 67 6.34 5.12 -5.78
CA LYS A 67 5.24 5.30 -6.73
C LYS A 67 4.87 3.96 -7.35
N GLY A 68 3.58 3.68 -7.42
CA GLY A 68 3.02 2.50 -8.07
C GLY A 68 1.79 2.85 -8.90
N GLU A 69 1.33 1.88 -9.67
CA GLU A 69 0.11 1.97 -10.47
C GLU A 69 -0.93 1.00 -9.92
N TRP A 70 -2.17 1.44 -9.81
CA TRP A 70 -3.31 0.66 -9.39
C TRP A 70 -4.46 0.87 -10.38
N GLY A 71 -4.49 0.05 -11.43
CA GLY A 71 -5.35 0.26 -12.58
C GLY A 71 -5.07 1.64 -13.23
N PRO A 72 -6.08 2.50 -13.41
CA PRO A 72 -5.88 3.85 -13.98
C PRO A 72 -5.30 4.86 -12.96
N ARG A 73 -5.06 4.45 -11.71
CA ARG A 73 -4.67 5.30 -10.60
C ARG A 73 -3.17 5.26 -10.35
N ILE A 74 -2.67 6.35 -9.81
CA ILE A 74 -1.31 6.45 -9.29
C ILE A 74 -1.38 6.38 -7.77
N ALA A 75 -0.62 5.48 -7.19
CA ALA A 75 -0.43 5.31 -5.76
C ALA A 75 0.96 5.84 -5.38
N GLU A 76 1.03 6.79 -4.46
CA GLU A 76 2.30 7.35 -3.98
C GLU A 76 2.42 7.19 -2.47
N GLN A 77 3.63 6.86 -2.01
CA GLN A 77 3.95 6.76 -0.58
C GLN A 77 5.21 7.53 -0.25
N VAL A 78 5.27 8.00 0.98
CA VAL A 78 6.47 8.55 1.61
C VAL A 78 6.60 7.93 2.98
N TRP A 79 7.78 7.42 3.31
CA TRP A 79 8.11 6.88 4.61
C TRP A 79 9.28 7.65 5.21
N LEU A 80 9.18 7.98 6.49
CA LEU A 80 10.28 8.53 7.29
C LEU A 80 11.13 7.40 7.87
N SER A 81 12.37 7.70 8.26
CA SER A 81 13.23 6.73 8.96
C SER A 81 12.63 6.34 10.31
N PRO A 82 12.79 5.07 10.75
CA PRO A 82 12.40 4.67 12.10
C PRO A 82 13.11 5.52 13.16
N LYS A 83 12.34 6.08 14.10
CA LYS A 83 12.87 6.89 15.20
C LYS A 83 11.99 6.79 16.44
N ALA A 84 12.62 6.67 17.61
CA ALA A 84 11.94 6.68 18.91
C ALA A 84 10.78 5.66 19.02
N GLY A 85 10.94 4.49 18.39
CA GLY A 85 9.92 3.42 18.42
C GLY A 85 8.76 3.59 17.43
N VAL A 86 8.86 4.54 16.50
CA VAL A 86 7.85 4.78 15.48
C VAL A 86 8.49 4.99 14.11
N MET A 87 7.80 4.56 13.06
CA MET A 87 8.09 4.89 11.67
C MET A 87 6.81 5.42 11.03
N GLU A 88 6.82 6.67 10.59
CA GLU A 88 5.65 7.36 10.05
C GLU A 88 5.68 7.42 8.53
N GLY A 89 4.50 7.52 7.95
CA GLY A 89 4.38 7.73 6.52
C GLY A 89 3.05 8.28 6.07
N MET A 90 2.99 8.58 4.79
CA MET A 90 1.81 9.07 4.10
C MET A 90 1.63 8.33 2.77
N PHE A 91 0.39 8.10 2.43
CA PHE A 91 -0.05 7.56 1.15
C PHE A 91 -1.08 8.48 0.52
N ARG A 92 -1.09 8.53 -0.81
CA ARG A 92 -2.18 9.14 -1.58
C ARG A 92 -2.45 8.40 -2.87
N VAL A 93 -3.71 8.46 -3.30
CA VAL A 93 -4.15 7.96 -4.61
C VAL A 93 -4.57 9.12 -5.47
N LEU A 94 -4.05 9.12 -6.69
CA LEU A 94 -4.37 10.09 -7.73
C LEU A 94 -5.13 9.38 -8.86
N GLU A 95 -6.13 10.04 -9.42
CA GLU A 95 -6.80 9.62 -10.65
C GLU A 95 -6.97 10.85 -11.53
N SER A 96 -6.33 10.83 -12.71
CA SER A 96 -6.19 11.99 -13.57
C SER A 96 -5.55 13.18 -12.82
N ASP A 97 -6.29 14.27 -12.62
CA ASP A 97 -5.87 15.49 -11.92
C ASP A 97 -6.40 15.60 -10.48
N LYS A 98 -6.98 14.52 -9.94
CA LYS A 98 -7.63 14.51 -8.62
C LYS A 98 -6.90 13.64 -7.62
N THR A 99 -6.75 14.15 -6.40
CA THR A 99 -6.43 13.33 -5.24
C THR A 99 -7.71 12.71 -4.72
N LEU A 100 -7.80 11.37 -4.69
CA LEU A 100 -8.98 10.66 -4.23
C LEU A 100 -8.95 10.45 -2.71
N VAL A 101 -7.81 10.07 -2.18
CA VAL A 101 -7.59 9.76 -0.76
C VAL A 101 -6.19 10.16 -0.33
N ILE A 102 -6.08 10.56 0.92
CA ILE A 102 -4.83 10.70 1.66
C ILE A 102 -4.93 9.77 2.85
N GLU A 103 -3.85 9.07 3.15
CA GLU A 103 -3.75 8.21 4.32
C GLU A 103 -2.49 8.58 5.11
N PHE A 104 -2.62 8.71 6.42
CA PHE A 104 -1.50 8.77 7.34
C PHE A 104 -1.38 7.45 8.08
N PHE A 105 -0.16 6.98 8.25
CA PHE A 105 0.10 5.69 8.85
C PHE A 105 1.37 5.67 9.69
N THR A 106 1.42 4.74 10.62
CA THR A 106 2.56 4.51 11.50
C THR A 106 2.80 3.02 11.70
N LEU A 107 4.08 2.61 11.73
CA LEU A 107 4.53 1.37 12.35
C LEU A 107 5.03 1.72 13.75
N VAL A 108 4.50 1.05 14.75
CA VAL A 108 4.83 1.30 16.17
C VAL A 108 5.44 0.06 16.78
N GLN A 109 6.64 0.19 17.34
CA GLN A 109 7.28 -0.86 18.12
C GLN A 109 6.56 -1.04 19.45
N LYS A 110 6.14 -2.25 19.74
CA LYS A 110 5.54 -2.64 21.02
C LYS A 110 6.31 -3.80 21.65
N PRO A 111 6.09 -4.09 22.95
CA PRO A 111 6.75 -5.21 23.61
C PRO A 111 6.45 -6.57 22.98
N ASP A 112 5.29 -6.71 22.34
CA ASP A 112 4.77 -7.94 21.73
C ASP A 112 4.91 -7.95 20.18
N GLY A 113 5.59 -6.96 19.60
CA GLY A 113 5.82 -6.91 18.14
C GLY A 113 5.68 -5.52 17.56
N ILE A 114 5.24 -5.47 16.30
CA ILE A 114 5.02 -4.22 15.57
C ILE A 114 3.56 -4.12 15.18
N THR A 115 2.96 -2.96 15.41
CA THR A 115 1.59 -2.65 15.03
C THR A 115 1.57 -1.58 13.95
N PHE A 116 0.81 -1.81 12.91
CA PHE A 116 0.54 -0.89 11.83
C PHE A 116 -0.80 -0.19 12.09
N TYR A 117 -0.76 1.14 12.19
CA TYR A 117 -1.93 2.00 12.30
C TYR A 117 -2.05 2.85 11.06
N PHE A 118 -3.27 3.06 10.57
CA PHE A 118 -3.51 4.03 9.51
C PHE A 118 -4.92 4.62 9.58
N ARG A 119 -5.06 5.78 8.94
CA ARG A 119 -6.31 6.51 8.85
C ARG A 119 -6.42 7.25 7.53
N HIS A 120 -7.61 7.18 6.91
CA HIS A 120 -7.89 7.83 5.65
C HIS A 120 -8.49 9.22 5.84
N PHE A 121 -8.20 10.10 4.88
CA PHE A 121 -8.68 11.47 4.87
C PHE A 121 -9.08 11.88 3.45
N THR A 122 -10.07 12.77 3.36
CA THR A 122 -10.29 13.55 2.14
C THR A 122 -9.14 14.54 1.92
N PRO A 123 -9.00 15.14 0.72
CA PRO A 123 -8.03 16.23 0.51
C PRO A 123 -8.17 17.43 1.45
N SER A 124 -9.37 17.65 2.04
CA SER A 124 -9.61 18.67 3.07
C SER A 124 -9.32 18.21 4.50
N LEU A 125 -8.67 17.04 4.66
CA LEU A 125 -8.33 16.41 5.93
C LEU A 125 -9.55 16.01 6.80
N ALA A 126 -10.73 15.86 6.21
CA ALA A 126 -11.85 15.25 6.91
C ALA A 126 -11.61 13.73 6.97
N PRO A 127 -11.64 13.10 8.17
CA PRO A 127 -11.40 11.66 8.30
C PRO A 127 -12.57 10.86 7.72
N TRP A 128 -12.28 9.70 7.17
CA TRP A 128 -13.31 8.75 6.70
C TRP A 128 -13.82 7.88 7.85
N GLU A 129 -12.90 7.40 8.68
CA GLU A 129 -13.23 6.64 9.87
C GLU A 129 -13.84 7.55 10.93
N LYS A 130 -14.98 7.12 11.47
CA LYS A 130 -15.71 7.88 12.51
C LYS A 130 -15.07 7.77 13.89
N SER A 131 -14.28 6.75 14.12
CA SER A 131 -13.66 6.44 15.41
C SER A 131 -12.13 6.37 15.30
N ASP A 132 -11.54 5.26 15.76
CA ASP A 132 -10.11 5.07 15.86
C ASP A 132 -9.47 4.72 14.50
N ALA A 133 -8.15 4.74 14.46
CA ALA A 133 -7.37 4.28 13.32
C ALA A 133 -7.61 2.77 13.08
N THR A 134 -7.48 2.34 11.83
CA THR A 134 -7.40 0.91 11.50
C THR A 134 -6.11 0.34 12.04
N VAL A 135 -6.16 -0.88 12.60
CA VAL A 135 -5.07 -1.53 13.31
C VAL A 135 -4.81 -2.90 12.71
N LEU A 136 -3.57 -3.15 12.30
CA LEU A 136 -3.08 -4.48 11.97
C LEU A 136 -1.83 -4.78 12.79
N ASN A 137 -1.71 -6.03 13.25
CA ASN A 137 -0.55 -6.48 13.98
C ASN A 137 0.35 -7.33 13.07
N LEU A 138 1.67 -7.21 13.26
CA LEU A 138 2.61 -8.04 12.53
C LEU A 138 2.37 -9.51 12.87
N ALA A 139 1.99 -10.30 11.85
CA ALA A 139 1.72 -11.72 11.97
C ALA A 139 2.96 -12.56 11.62
N SER A 140 3.74 -12.12 10.64
CA SER A 140 5.01 -12.77 10.27
C SER A 140 5.94 -11.81 9.56
N ILE A 141 7.24 -12.09 9.66
CA ILE A 141 8.29 -11.35 8.94
C ILE A 141 9.43 -12.30 8.59
N ASP A 142 10.00 -12.11 7.42
CA ASP A 142 11.27 -12.69 6.99
C ASP A 142 12.13 -11.64 6.27
N ALA A 143 13.25 -12.04 5.67
CA ALA A 143 14.17 -11.11 5.00
C ALA A 143 13.55 -10.33 3.83
N LYS A 144 12.44 -10.82 3.26
CA LYS A 144 11.81 -10.23 2.06
C LYS A 144 10.35 -9.85 2.28
N LYS A 145 9.64 -10.50 3.21
CA LYS A 145 8.20 -10.40 3.33
C LYS A 145 7.78 -10.10 4.76
N SER A 146 6.86 -9.15 4.91
CA SER A 146 6.16 -8.89 6.17
C SER A 146 4.66 -8.96 5.94
N VAL A 147 3.95 -9.61 6.86
CA VAL A 147 2.49 -9.78 6.82
C VAL A 147 1.91 -9.16 8.08
N PHE A 148 0.97 -8.25 7.89
CA PHE A 148 0.18 -7.65 8.97
C PHE A 148 -1.25 -8.12 8.84
N GLU A 149 -1.88 -8.41 9.98
CA GLU A 149 -3.25 -8.90 10.02
C GLU A 149 -4.10 -8.12 11.01
N ASN A 150 -5.37 -7.95 10.64
CA ASN A 150 -6.38 -7.46 11.55
C ASN A 150 -6.93 -8.63 12.37
N SER A 151 -7.03 -8.46 13.69
CA SER A 151 -7.57 -9.48 14.61
C SER A 151 -9.05 -9.80 14.36
N VAL A 152 -9.77 -8.85 13.74
CA VAL A 152 -11.16 -9.01 13.32
C VAL A 152 -11.26 -8.94 11.80
N ASN A 153 -12.41 -9.35 11.23
CA ASN A 153 -12.67 -9.07 9.82
C ASN A 153 -12.71 -7.57 9.60
N GLY A 154 -12.16 -7.10 8.48
CA GLY A 154 -12.08 -5.68 8.23
C GLY A 154 -11.49 -5.35 6.87
N MET A 155 -11.38 -4.05 6.61
CA MET A 155 -10.83 -3.49 5.40
C MET A 155 -9.60 -2.64 5.73
N PRO A 156 -8.39 -3.21 5.63
CA PRO A 156 -8.08 -4.56 5.16
C PRO A 156 -8.13 -5.62 6.28
N LYS A 157 -8.30 -6.87 5.89
CA LYS A 157 -8.09 -8.05 6.73
C LYS A 157 -6.61 -8.33 6.91
N SER A 158 -5.84 -8.16 5.83
CA SER A 158 -4.38 -8.31 5.85
C SER A 158 -3.72 -7.32 4.90
N ALA A 159 -2.47 -6.98 5.22
CA ALA A 159 -1.57 -6.20 4.37
C ALA A 159 -0.19 -6.86 4.35
N THR A 160 0.36 -7.02 3.15
CA THR A 160 1.65 -7.69 2.94
C THR A 160 2.57 -6.76 2.15
N TRP A 161 3.82 -6.60 2.62
CA TRP A 161 4.90 -5.99 1.85
C TRP A 161 5.91 -7.06 1.47
N THR A 162 6.19 -7.20 0.18
CA THR A 162 7.21 -8.13 -0.33
C THR A 162 8.30 -7.35 -1.04
N ARG A 163 9.49 -7.31 -0.46
CA ARG A 163 10.65 -6.67 -1.06
C ARG A 163 11.17 -7.51 -2.21
N VAL A 164 11.07 -6.98 -3.43
CA VAL A 164 11.54 -7.65 -4.65
C VAL A 164 13.04 -7.38 -4.85
N ASP A 165 13.44 -6.11 -4.74
CA ASP A 165 14.81 -5.62 -4.82
C ASP A 165 14.94 -4.31 -3.97
N PRO A 166 16.12 -3.64 -3.90
CA PRO A 166 16.28 -2.41 -3.12
C PRO A 166 15.32 -1.27 -3.51
N ASP A 167 14.87 -1.24 -4.77
CA ASP A 167 14.07 -0.15 -5.34
C ASP A 167 12.67 -0.59 -5.78
N THR A 168 12.27 -1.83 -5.43
CA THR A 168 10.98 -2.39 -5.80
C THR A 168 10.39 -3.20 -4.66
N TYR A 169 9.12 -2.96 -4.35
CA TYR A 169 8.34 -3.87 -3.51
C TYR A 169 6.92 -4.04 -4.02
N LEU A 170 6.33 -5.18 -3.69
CA LEU A 170 4.94 -5.50 -3.93
C LEU A 170 4.16 -5.27 -2.62
N TYR A 171 3.11 -4.47 -2.70
CA TYR A 171 2.08 -4.35 -1.67
C TYR A 171 0.87 -5.17 -2.09
N HIS A 172 0.39 -6.00 -1.18
CA HIS A 172 -0.84 -6.75 -1.36
C HIS A 172 -1.73 -6.60 -0.12
N ALA A 173 -3.00 -6.28 -0.31
CA ALA A 173 -3.97 -6.19 0.77
C ALA A 173 -5.23 -6.97 0.44
N GLN A 174 -5.72 -7.74 1.41
CA GLN A 174 -7.00 -8.41 1.33
C GLN A 174 -8.05 -7.61 2.09
N LEU A 175 -9.10 -7.20 1.38
CA LEU A 175 -10.23 -6.47 1.93
C LEU A 175 -11.38 -7.46 2.14
N VAL A 176 -11.84 -7.59 3.38
CA VAL A 176 -12.99 -8.46 3.73
C VAL A 176 -14.09 -7.58 4.31
N PRO A 177 -15.00 -7.05 3.47
CA PRO A 177 -16.09 -6.22 3.93
C PRO A 177 -17.10 -7.07 4.76
N GLU A 178 -17.91 -6.40 5.58
CA GLU A 178 -18.98 -7.07 6.34
C GLU A 178 -20.03 -7.72 5.42
N THR A 179 -20.23 -7.13 4.24
CA THR A 179 -21.15 -7.63 3.21
C THR A 179 -20.49 -7.50 1.84
N GLY A 180 -20.70 -8.50 0.98
CA GLY A 180 -20.11 -8.57 -0.36
C GLY A 180 -18.89 -9.50 -0.42
N ASP A 181 -18.31 -9.60 -1.61
CA ASP A 181 -17.19 -10.50 -1.85
C ASP A 181 -15.87 -9.87 -1.37
N PRO A 182 -14.91 -10.67 -0.91
CA PRO A 182 -13.55 -10.24 -0.64
C PRO A 182 -12.92 -9.60 -1.89
N GLN A 183 -12.13 -8.57 -1.69
CA GLN A 183 -11.40 -7.86 -2.73
C GLN A 183 -9.92 -7.87 -2.41
N GLU A 184 -9.10 -7.78 -3.44
CA GLU A 184 -7.64 -7.72 -3.29
C GLU A 184 -7.09 -6.47 -3.98
N ILE A 185 -6.12 -5.86 -3.33
CA ILE A 185 -5.34 -4.76 -3.87
C ILE A 185 -3.92 -5.26 -4.06
N GLU A 186 -3.39 -5.10 -5.26
CA GLU A 186 -2.00 -5.36 -5.55
C GLU A 186 -1.37 -4.16 -6.23
N ILE A 187 -0.25 -3.68 -5.69
CA ILE A 187 0.47 -2.53 -6.22
C ILE A 187 1.96 -2.81 -6.17
N THR A 188 2.62 -2.77 -7.33
CA THR A 188 4.07 -2.78 -7.41
C THR A 188 4.60 -1.36 -7.29
N TYR A 189 5.32 -1.08 -6.21
CA TYR A 189 5.95 0.20 -5.95
C TYR A 189 7.39 0.25 -6.44
N LYS A 190 7.74 1.38 -7.05
CA LYS A 190 9.11 1.73 -7.45
C LYS A 190 9.60 2.93 -6.66
N ARG A 191 10.84 2.87 -6.18
CA ARG A 191 11.48 3.97 -5.47
C ARG A 191 11.59 5.20 -6.36
N GLN A 192 11.37 6.36 -5.79
CA GLN A 192 11.47 7.64 -6.45
C GLN A 192 12.68 8.43 -5.92
N PRO A 193 13.29 9.31 -6.74
CA PRO A 193 14.33 10.20 -6.25
C PRO A 193 13.89 11.02 -5.04
N ALA A 194 14.82 11.38 -4.17
CA ALA A 194 14.54 12.26 -3.03
C ALA A 194 13.95 13.61 -3.49
N PHE A 195 13.19 14.27 -2.61
CA PHE A 195 12.71 15.62 -2.90
C PHE A 195 13.87 16.56 -3.17
N GLY A 196 13.78 17.35 -4.23
CA GLY A 196 14.81 18.34 -4.60
C GLY A 196 16.01 17.79 -5.35
N SER A 197 16.13 16.47 -5.60
CA SER A 197 17.07 15.92 -6.55
C SER A 197 16.58 16.23 -7.97
N ALA A 198 16.86 17.44 -8.48
CA ALA A 198 16.65 17.76 -9.87
C ALA A 198 17.52 16.79 -10.69
N THR A 199 16.92 16.08 -11.63
CA THR A 199 17.67 15.46 -12.72
C THR A 199 18.45 16.57 -13.43
N SER A 200 19.76 16.64 -13.23
CA SER A 200 20.66 17.51 -14.00
C SER A 200 20.76 16.97 -15.43
N GLY A 201 19.72 17.21 -16.22
CA GLY A 201 19.61 16.79 -17.60
C GLY A 201 18.87 17.83 -18.41
N GLY A 202 19.56 18.87 -18.80
CA GLY A 202 19.03 19.90 -19.68
C GLY A 202 19.98 21.06 -19.81
N ASN A 203 21.05 20.88 -20.59
CA ASN A 203 21.89 21.96 -21.11
C ASN A 203 20.96 22.88 -21.91
N ALA A 204 20.40 23.90 -21.26
CA ALA A 204 19.78 25.02 -21.96
C ALA A 204 20.92 25.84 -22.60
N ALA A 205 21.18 25.57 -23.88
CA ALA A 205 22.03 26.42 -24.70
C ALA A 205 21.45 27.83 -24.68
N HIS A 206 22.20 28.78 -24.09
CA HIS A 206 21.92 30.20 -24.18
C HIS A 206 21.96 30.62 -25.66
N PRO A 207 20.89 31.21 -26.21
CA PRO A 207 20.99 31.82 -27.53
C PRO A 207 21.92 33.06 -27.43
N LYS A 208 23.03 33.05 -28.19
CA LYS A 208 23.83 34.23 -28.38
C LYS A 208 22.96 35.29 -29.08
N LYS A 209 22.84 36.46 -28.43
CA LYS A 209 22.21 37.63 -28.99
C LYS A 209 23.15 38.25 -30.03
N PRO A 210 22.61 38.76 -31.17
CA PRO A 210 23.42 39.43 -32.23
C PRO A 210 24.01 40.75 -31.78
#